data_a439a5102b6b3d3f3a8f9edec4ab3bcc
#
_entry.id   a439a5102b6b3d3f3a8f9edec4ab3bcc
#
_cell.length_a   1.000
_cell.length_b   1.000
_cell.length_c   1.000
_cell.angle_alpha   90.00
_cell.angle_beta   90.00
_cell.angle_gamma   90.00
#
_symmetry.space_group_name_H-M   'P 1'
#
loop_
_entity.id
_entity.type
_entity.pdbx_description
1 polymer ?
#
loop_
_entity_poly.entity_id
_entity_poly.type
_entity_poly.pdbx_seq_one_letter_code
_entity_poly.pdbx_strand_id
1 'polypeptide(L)'
;PDYVNDIADLGITHVTITVNAIDPEIAKHVYSMVRYEGNIYKGIDGARILLERQAESIRKLKEKNIIVKINTVVVPDVNMDHVPAIAKQAESWGVDLMNCIAMIPVHDTAFENHRGPTSEEIDNMRQFIGHYVPQMTHCKRCRADAIGRLCEA
;
A
#
# COMPACT_ATOMS: atom_id res chain seq x y z
N PRO A 1 -12.51 -0.06 8.08
CA PRO A 1 -12.51 0.42 9.48
C PRO A 1 -13.57 -0.25 10.36
N ASP A 2 -14.60 -0.85 9.78
CA ASP A 2 -15.75 -1.36 10.53
C ASP A 2 -15.41 -2.60 11.39
N TYR A 3 -14.43 -3.38 10.97
CA TYR A 3 -13.98 -4.62 11.64
C TYR A 3 -12.75 -4.42 12.55
N VAL A 4 -12.30 -3.19 12.82
CA VAL A 4 -11.08 -2.97 13.60
C VAL A 4 -11.23 -3.46 15.05
N ASN A 5 -12.42 -3.31 15.65
CA ASN A 5 -12.67 -3.83 16.99
C ASN A 5 -12.61 -5.37 17.01
N ASP A 6 -13.25 -6.03 16.02
CA ASP A 6 -13.24 -7.49 15.92
C ASP A 6 -11.80 -8.03 15.73
N ILE A 7 -10.99 -7.34 14.91
CA ILE A 7 -9.57 -7.65 14.72
C ILE A 7 -8.79 -7.55 16.03
N ALA A 8 -9.03 -6.49 16.81
CA ALA A 8 -8.38 -6.29 18.11
C ALA A 8 -8.82 -7.34 19.14
N ASP A 9 -10.10 -7.65 19.20
CA ASP A 9 -10.69 -8.62 20.13
C ASP A 9 -10.20 -10.06 19.85
N LEU A 10 -9.86 -10.36 18.59
CA LEU A 10 -9.20 -11.61 18.19
C LEU A 10 -7.71 -11.68 18.56
N GLY A 11 -7.13 -10.63 19.15
CA GLY A 11 -5.72 -10.59 19.53
C GLY A 11 -4.76 -10.43 18.34
N ILE A 12 -5.23 -9.94 17.20
CA ILE A 12 -4.38 -9.66 16.02
C ILE A 12 -3.46 -8.49 16.32
N THR A 13 -2.16 -8.71 16.21
CA THR A 13 -1.13 -7.72 16.55
C THR A 13 -0.57 -6.97 15.34
N HIS A 14 -0.74 -7.51 14.13
CA HIS A 14 -0.17 -6.94 12.90
C HIS A 14 -1.21 -6.94 11.78
N VAL A 15 -1.35 -5.82 11.09
CA VAL A 15 -2.23 -5.69 9.92
C VAL A 15 -1.47 -5.05 8.77
N THR A 16 -1.66 -5.59 7.56
CA THR A 16 -1.12 -4.98 6.35
C THR A 16 -2.25 -4.33 5.55
N ILE A 17 -2.07 -3.07 5.15
CA ILE A 17 -2.99 -2.34 4.28
C ILE A 17 -2.25 -1.93 3.00
N THR A 18 -2.85 -2.17 1.84
CA THR A 18 -2.28 -1.69 0.57
C THR A 18 -2.69 -0.25 0.35
N VAL A 19 -1.71 0.66 0.20
CA VAL A 19 -1.91 2.08 -0.09
C VAL A 19 -1.04 2.44 -1.30
N ASN A 20 -1.65 2.53 -2.48
CA ASN A 20 -0.93 2.82 -3.73
C ASN A 20 -0.99 4.29 -4.15
N ALA A 21 -1.81 5.09 -3.48
CA ALA A 21 -1.91 6.54 -3.64
C ALA A 21 -2.58 7.15 -2.41
N ILE A 22 -2.42 8.47 -2.23
CA ILE A 22 -3.15 9.30 -1.26
C ILE A 22 -3.89 10.44 -1.95
N ASP A 23 -3.69 10.61 -3.26
CA ASP A 23 -4.41 11.56 -4.10
C ASP A 23 -5.42 10.80 -4.97
N PRO A 24 -6.73 11.16 -4.92
CA PRO A 24 -7.75 10.52 -5.75
C PRO A 24 -7.50 10.62 -7.26
N GLU A 25 -6.82 11.69 -7.72
CA GLU A 25 -6.48 11.85 -9.13
C GLU A 25 -5.46 10.81 -9.61
N ILE A 26 -4.55 10.38 -8.74
CA ILE A 26 -3.59 9.30 -9.02
C ILE A 26 -4.26 7.94 -8.78
N ALA A 27 -4.99 7.80 -7.69
CA ALA A 27 -5.64 6.54 -7.31
C ALA A 27 -6.62 6.02 -8.39
N LYS A 28 -7.34 6.90 -9.10
CA LYS A 28 -8.26 6.51 -10.18
C LYS A 28 -7.57 5.78 -11.35
N HIS A 29 -6.25 5.96 -11.51
CA HIS A 29 -5.46 5.28 -12.54
C HIS A 29 -4.90 3.93 -12.04
N VAL A 30 -4.89 3.71 -10.72
CA VAL A 30 -4.45 2.45 -10.11
C VAL A 30 -5.63 1.50 -9.88
N TYR A 31 -6.78 2.03 -9.50
CA TYR A 31 -7.96 1.24 -9.15
C TYR A 31 -9.06 1.41 -10.19
N SER A 32 -9.40 0.34 -10.88
CA SER A 32 -10.45 0.36 -11.92
C SER A 32 -11.86 0.55 -11.34
N MET A 33 -12.09 0.02 -10.14
CA MET A 33 -13.36 0.15 -9.42
C MET A 33 -13.18 -0.11 -7.93
N VAL A 34 -14.08 0.40 -7.13
CA VAL A 34 -14.21 0.15 -5.69
C VAL A 34 -15.63 -0.34 -5.40
N ARG A 35 -15.75 -1.47 -4.71
CA ARG A 35 -17.04 -1.94 -4.21
C ARG A 35 -17.16 -1.54 -2.73
N TYR A 36 -18.21 -0.78 -2.43
CA TYR A 36 -18.49 -0.32 -1.08
C TYR A 36 -20.01 -0.34 -0.82
N GLU A 37 -20.43 -0.91 0.31
CA GLU A 37 -21.85 -1.04 0.70
C GLU A 37 -22.77 -1.58 -0.44
N GLY A 38 -22.28 -2.61 -1.14
CA GLY A 38 -23.02 -3.25 -2.23
C GLY A 38 -23.01 -2.51 -3.56
N ASN A 39 -22.51 -1.27 -3.61
CA ASN A 39 -22.42 -0.44 -4.80
C ASN A 39 -21.01 -0.51 -5.43
N ILE A 40 -20.94 -0.24 -6.73
CA ILE A 40 -19.68 -0.14 -7.48
C ILE A 40 -19.44 1.32 -7.84
N TYR A 41 -18.30 1.83 -7.42
CA TYR A 41 -17.83 3.18 -7.72
C TYR A 41 -16.60 3.11 -8.63
N LYS A 42 -16.50 4.03 -9.59
CA LYS A 42 -15.38 4.11 -10.54
C LYS A 42 -14.75 5.50 -10.53
N GLY A 43 -13.57 5.60 -11.13
CA GLY A 43 -12.87 6.87 -11.27
C GLY A 43 -12.60 7.53 -9.92
N ILE A 44 -12.75 8.85 -9.88
CA ILE A 44 -12.39 9.65 -8.72
C ILE A 44 -13.27 9.40 -7.49
N ASP A 45 -14.55 9.09 -7.68
CA ASP A 45 -15.47 8.82 -6.55
C ASP A 45 -15.11 7.51 -5.85
N GLY A 46 -14.82 6.47 -6.63
CA GLY A 46 -14.31 5.21 -6.07
C GLY A 46 -12.97 5.40 -5.37
N ALA A 47 -12.06 6.17 -5.96
CA ALA A 47 -10.79 6.50 -5.37
C ALA A 47 -10.94 7.22 -4.02
N ARG A 48 -11.76 8.25 -3.93
CA ARG A 48 -12.03 8.98 -2.68
C ARG A 48 -12.52 8.07 -1.57
N ILE A 49 -13.55 7.27 -1.85
CA ILE A 49 -14.09 6.32 -0.87
C ILE A 49 -12.99 5.39 -0.35
N LEU A 50 -12.19 4.80 -1.25
CA LEU A 50 -11.11 3.89 -0.87
C LEU A 50 -10.09 4.56 0.03
N LEU A 51 -9.57 5.73 -0.37
CA LEU A 51 -8.54 6.46 0.36
C LEU A 51 -9.02 6.89 1.75
N GLU A 52 -10.25 7.40 1.86
CA GLU A 52 -10.87 7.76 3.15
C GLU A 52 -10.97 6.54 4.08
N ARG A 53 -11.45 5.41 3.56
CA ARG A 53 -11.58 4.17 4.35
C ARG A 53 -10.22 3.57 4.74
N GLN A 54 -9.20 3.68 3.89
CA GLN A 54 -7.83 3.27 4.22
C GLN A 54 -7.26 4.13 5.36
N ALA A 55 -7.35 5.45 5.25
CA ALA A 55 -6.86 6.38 6.27
C ALA A 55 -7.57 6.16 7.62
N GLU A 56 -8.90 5.99 7.60
CA GLU A 56 -9.69 5.71 8.81
C GLU A 56 -9.28 4.37 9.43
N SER A 57 -9.08 3.32 8.61
CA SER A 57 -8.65 2.00 9.09
C SER A 57 -7.29 2.08 9.77
N ILE A 58 -6.33 2.76 9.18
CA ILE A 58 -4.98 2.91 9.74
C ILE A 58 -5.07 3.62 11.10
N ARG A 59 -5.78 4.75 11.19
CA ARG A 59 -5.93 5.49 12.45
C ARG A 59 -6.54 4.62 13.56
N LYS A 60 -7.67 3.95 13.27
CA LYS A 60 -8.34 3.08 14.23
C LYS A 60 -7.47 1.89 14.68
N LEU A 61 -6.68 1.30 13.77
CA LEU A 61 -5.74 0.23 14.13
C LEU A 61 -4.63 0.76 15.06
N LYS A 62 -4.11 1.95 14.78
CA LYS A 62 -3.09 2.58 15.64
C LYS A 62 -3.64 2.94 17.02
N GLU A 63 -4.90 3.39 17.13
CA GLU A 63 -5.59 3.61 18.42
C GLU A 63 -5.70 2.32 19.27
N LYS A 64 -5.71 1.15 18.61
CA LYS A 64 -5.70 -0.17 19.25
C LYS A 64 -4.30 -0.73 19.50
N ASN A 65 -3.24 0.05 19.29
CA ASN A 65 -1.83 -0.37 19.39
C ASN A 65 -1.47 -1.55 18.45
N ILE A 66 -2.18 -1.71 17.34
CA ILE A 66 -1.88 -2.70 16.32
C ILE A 66 -0.74 -2.18 15.45
N ILE A 67 0.22 -3.03 15.14
CA ILE A 67 1.31 -2.72 14.23
C ILE A 67 0.75 -2.70 12.80
N VAL A 68 0.90 -1.56 12.13
CA VAL A 68 0.40 -1.36 10.76
C VAL A 68 1.56 -1.33 9.78
N LYS A 69 1.53 -2.26 8.84
CA LYS A 69 2.38 -2.22 7.65
C LYS A 69 1.56 -1.72 6.46
N ILE A 70 2.13 -0.85 5.64
CA ILE A 70 1.56 -0.57 4.32
C ILE A 70 2.37 -1.23 3.22
N ASN A 71 1.67 -1.76 2.21
CA ASN A 71 2.25 -2.16 0.94
C ASN A 71 1.91 -1.11 -0.12
N THR A 72 2.90 -0.72 -0.91
CA THR A 72 2.73 0.19 -2.05
C THR A 72 3.32 -0.47 -3.29
N VAL A 73 2.47 -0.81 -4.25
CA VAL A 73 2.92 -1.29 -5.56
C VAL A 73 3.34 -0.08 -6.37
N VAL A 74 4.62 -0.06 -6.77
CA VAL A 74 5.21 1.03 -7.53
C VAL A 74 5.03 0.77 -9.02
N VAL A 75 4.31 1.66 -9.68
CA VAL A 75 4.04 1.63 -11.11
C VAL A 75 4.68 2.88 -11.74
N PRO A 76 5.74 2.74 -12.55
CA PRO A 76 6.31 3.86 -13.29
C PRO A 76 5.23 4.59 -14.11
N ASP A 77 5.40 5.89 -14.30
CA ASP A 77 4.49 6.77 -15.05
C ASP A 77 3.06 6.90 -14.46
N VAL A 78 2.76 6.22 -13.32
CA VAL A 78 1.46 6.28 -12.65
C VAL A 78 1.58 6.82 -11.23
N ASN A 79 2.27 6.11 -10.33
CA ASN A 79 2.37 6.50 -8.93
C ASN A 79 3.81 6.59 -8.39
N MET A 80 4.83 6.26 -9.19
CA MET A 80 6.21 6.24 -8.70
C MET A 80 6.63 7.58 -8.07
N ASP A 81 6.36 8.68 -8.76
CA ASP A 81 6.70 10.04 -8.28
C ASP A 81 5.86 10.47 -7.07
N HIS A 82 4.75 9.76 -6.80
CA HIS A 82 3.86 10.01 -5.68
C HIS A 82 4.22 9.21 -4.42
N VAL A 83 5.09 8.18 -4.52
CA VAL A 83 5.50 7.34 -3.38
C VAL A 83 6.10 8.14 -2.22
N PRO A 84 6.91 9.19 -2.43
CA PRO A 84 7.38 10.05 -1.34
C PRO A 84 6.25 10.71 -0.55
N ALA A 85 5.19 11.15 -1.22
CA ALA A 85 4.02 11.74 -0.57
C ALA A 85 3.25 10.68 0.26
N ILE A 86 3.15 9.44 -0.25
CA ILE A 86 2.57 8.32 0.50
C ILE A 86 3.38 8.05 1.77
N ALA A 87 4.72 8.01 1.69
CA ALA A 87 5.59 7.75 2.84
C ALA A 87 5.46 8.84 3.92
N LYS A 88 5.45 10.11 3.51
CA LYS A 88 5.23 11.25 4.42
C LYS A 88 3.85 11.19 5.09
N GLN A 89 2.83 10.80 4.35
CA GLN A 89 1.48 10.64 4.90
C GLN A 89 1.43 9.44 5.86
N ALA A 90 2.10 8.33 5.54
CA ALA A 90 2.20 7.15 6.38
C ALA A 90 2.89 7.46 7.72
N GLU A 91 3.95 8.27 7.72
CA GLU A 91 4.58 8.80 8.94
C GLU A 91 3.55 9.54 9.80
N SER A 92 2.77 10.45 9.22
CA SER A 92 1.74 11.20 9.94
C SER A 92 0.61 10.32 10.52
N TRP A 93 0.36 9.17 9.92
CA TRP A 93 -0.59 8.17 10.41
C TRP A 93 0.00 7.24 11.48
N GLY A 94 1.30 7.33 11.76
CA GLY A 94 2.01 6.45 12.69
C GLY A 94 2.17 5.02 12.16
N VAL A 95 2.27 4.83 10.85
CA VAL A 95 2.55 3.54 10.23
C VAL A 95 3.93 3.04 10.65
N ASP A 96 4.04 1.77 11.02
CA ASP A 96 5.25 1.20 11.60
C ASP A 96 6.24 0.70 10.52
N LEU A 97 5.74 0.28 9.36
CA LEU A 97 6.55 -0.30 8.29
C LEU A 97 5.94 -0.04 6.92
N MET A 98 6.76 0.26 5.94
CA MET A 98 6.34 0.37 4.54
C MET A 98 7.12 -0.61 3.66
N ASN A 99 6.44 -1.19 2.69
CA ASN A 99 7.03 -2.06 1.69
C ASN A 99 6.71 -1.56 0.29
N CYS A 100 7.71 -1.04 -0.41
CA CYS A 100 7.61 -0.72 -1.82
C CYS A 100 7.80 -2.00 -2.65
N ILE A 101 6.79 -2.36 -3.42
CA ILE A 101 6.73 -3.57 -4.23
C ILE A 101 6.81 -3.16 -5.70
N ALA A 102 7.77 -3.73 -6.43
CA ALA A 102 7.85 -3.52 -7.86
C ALA A 102 6.62 -4.11 -8.55
N MET A 103 5.94 -3.32 -9.37
CA MET A 103 4.90 -3.82 -10.26
C MET A 103 5.51 -4.78 -11.29
N ILE A 104 4.85 -5.90 -11.52
CA ILE A 104 5.20 -6.87 -12.55
C ILE A 104 4.06 -6.85 -13.58
N PRO A 105 4.35 -6.51 -14.86
CA PRO A 105 3.34 -6.58 -15.93
C PRO A 105 2.78 -7.99 -16.06
N VAL A 106 1.47 -8.08 -16.15
CA VAL A 106 0.76 -9.36 -16.33
C VAL A 106 -0.15 -9.22 -17.53
N HIS A 107 -0.15 -10.22 -18.41
CA HIS A 107 -1.01 -10.29 -19.58
C HIS A 107 -2.50 -10.16 -19.19
N ASP A 108 -3.30 -9.55 -20.03
CA ASP A 108 -4.73 -9.28 -19.82
C ASP A 108 -5.04 -8.38 -18.59
N THR A 109 -4.08 -7.57 -18.14
CA THR A 109 -4.30 -6.57 -17.09
C THR A 109 -4.13 -5.15 -17.62
N ALA A 110 -4.65 -4.16 -16.87
CA ALA A 110 -4.52 -2.75 -17.22
C ALA A 110 -3.06 -2.28 -17.35
N PHE A 111 -2.12 -3.00 -16.75
CA PHE A 111 -0.69 -2.66 -16.73
C PHE A 111 0.18 -3.58 -17.58
N GLU A 112 -0.40 -4.41 -18.48
CA GLU A 112 0.36 -5.36 -19.28
C GLU A 112 1.43 -4.70 -20.15
N ASN A 113 1.15 -3.49 -20.66
CA ASN A 113 2.05 -2.72 -21.52
C ASN A 113 2.91 -1.70 -20.76
N HIS A 114 2.82 -1.64 -19.43
CA HIS A 114 3.66 -0.79 -18.61
C HIS A 114 4.96 -1.53 -18.26
N ARG A 115 6.07 -0.80 -18.23
CA ARG A 115 7.29 -1.36 -17.66
C ARG A 115 7.17 -1.47 -16.14
N GLY A 116 7.76 -2.50 -15.58
CA GLY A 116 8.04 -2.53 -14.13
C GLY A 116 9.16 -1.56 -13.75
N PRO A 117 9.24 -1.12 -12.49
CA PRO A 117 10.40 -0.40 -12.00
C PRO A 117 11.63 -1.32 -11.97
N THR A 118 12.82 -0.77 -12.20
CA THR A 118 14.08 -1.49 -12.02
C THR A 118 14.38 -1.70 -10.53
N SER A 119 15.27 -2.65 -10.22
CA SER A 119 15.73 -2.85 -8.85
C SER A 119 16.40 -1.59 -8.29
N GLU A 120 17.18 -0.88 -9.10
CA GLU A 120 17.83 0.36 -8.71
C GLU A 120 16.81 1.47 -8.38
N GLU A 121 15.75 1.62 -9.20
CA GLU A 121 14.67 2.57 -8.93
C GLU A 121 13.97 2.27 -7.59
N ILE A 122 13.71 1.00 -7.29
CA ILE A 122 13.11 0.59 -6.01
C ILE A 122 14.06 0.83 -4.83
N ASP A 123 15.34 0.50 -4.98
CA ASP A 123 16.33 0.66 -3.91
C ASP A 123 16.58 2.15 -3.60
N ASN A 124 16.71 2.99 -4.63
CA ASN A 124 16.82 4.44 -4.49
C ASN A 124 15.55 5.03 -3.83
N MET A 125 14.36 4.56 -4.23
CA MET A 125 13.11 4.98 -3.62
C MET A 125 13.06 4.61 -2.13
N ARG A 126 13.37 3.36 -1.77
CA ARG A 126 13.40 2.90 -0.38
C ARG A 126 14.40 3.70 0.47
N GLN A 127 15.58 3.97 -0.07
CA GLN A 127 16.59 4.79 0.60
C GLN A 127 16.06 6.20 0.83
N PHE A 128 15.45 6.82 -0.19
CA PHE A 128 14.93 8.17 -0.10
C PHE A 128 13.80 8.31 0.92
N ILE A 129 12.84 7.36 0.95
CA ILE A 129 11.67 7.44 1.85
C ILE A 129 11.90 6.81 3.22
N GLY A 130 13.05 6.15 3.42
CA GLY A 130 13.36 5.45 4.66
C GLY A 130 13.47 6.33 5.91
N HIS A 131 13.62 7.66 5.73
CA HIS A 131 13.61 8.61 6.83
C HIS A 131 12.20 8.97 7.32
N TYR A 132 11.15 8.74 6.52
CA TYR A 132 9.75 8.92 6.93
C TYR A 132 9.22 7.68 7.64
N VAL A 133 9.39 6.52 7.03
CA VAL A 133 8.86 5.25 7.55
C VAL A 133 9.90 4.15 7.31
N PRO A 134 10.18 3.28 8.31
CA PRO A 134 11.05 2.13 8.14
C PRO A 134 10.64 1.30 6.92
N GLN A 135 11.63 0.89 6.10
CA GLN A 135 11.39 0.13 4.88
C GLN A 135 11.62 -1.36 5.07
N MET A 136 10.75 -2.17 4.47
CA MET A 136 10.95 -3.61 4.42
C MET A 136 12.02 -3.96 3.39
N THR A 137 13.22 -4.34 3.85
CA THR A 137 14.39 -4.57 2.98
C THR A 137 14.61 -6.02 2.60
N HIS A 138 14.05 -6.97 3.35
CA HIS A 138 14.27 -8.41 3.15
C HIS A 138 13.25 -9.07 2.19
N CYS A 139 12.26 -8.34 1.71
CA CYS A 139 11.27 -8.84 0.77
C CYS A 139 11.73 -8.57 -0.66
N LYS A 140 12.48 -9.49 -1.26
CA LYS A 140 12.98 -9.36 -2.64
C LYS A 140 11.95 -9.75 -3.69
N ARG A 141 11.02 -10.66 -3.37
CA ARG A 141 9.94 -11.09 -4.24
C ARG A 141 8.74 -11.41 -3.38
N CYS A 142 7.81 -10.47 -3.27
CA CYS A 142 6.65 -10.68 -2.43
C CYS A 142 5.69 -11.68 -3.11
N ARG A 143 5.54 -12.83 -2.51
CA ARG A 143 4.26 -13.54 -2.56
C ARG A 143 3.40 -12.87 -1.49
N ALA A 144 2.26 -12.33 -1.89
CA ALA A 144 1.43 -11.46 -1.04
C ALA A 144 1.09 -12.03 0.34
N ASP A 145 1.22 -13.35 0.52
CA ASP A 145 0.74 -14.11 1.66
C ASP A 145 1.86 -14.79 2.46
N ALA A 146 3.14 -14.55 2.12
CA ALA A 146 4.23 -15.20 2.83
C ALA A 146 4.44 -14.54 4.20
N ILE A 147 4.04 -15.25 5.24
CA ILE A 147 4.44 -14.97 6.63
C ILE A 147 5.80 -15.65 6.83
N GLY A 148 6.85 -14.86 7.10
CA GLY A 148 8.17 -15.37 7.43
C GLY A 148 9.29 -14.89 6.51
N ARG A 149 10.53 -15.18 6.91
CA ARG A 149 11.71 -14.93 6.09
C ARG A 149 11.71 -15.91 4.93
N LEU A 150 11.80 -15.39 3.70
CA LEU A 150 12.23 -16.22 2.59
C LEU A 150 13.69 -16.58 2.87
N CYS A 151 13.97 -17.85 3.13
CA CYS A 151 15.34 -18.33 3.28
C CYS A 151 16.14 -17.92 2.05
N GLU A 152 17.32 -17.41 2.29
CA GLU A 152 18.31 -17.18 1.25
C GLU A 152 18.59 -18.52 0.57
N ALA A 153 18.29 -18.62 -0.72
CA ALA A 153 18.75 -19.71 -1.58
C ALA A 153 19.99 -19.25 -2.30
#